data_21e2400343256edf4245e505dfd7aa65
#
_entry.id   21e2400343256edf4245e505dfd7aa65
#
_cell.length_a   1.000
_cell.length_b   1.000
_cell.length_c   1.000
_cell.angle_alpha   90.00
_cell.angle_beta   90.00
_cell.angle_gamma   90.00
#
_symmetry.space_group_name_H-M   'P 1'
#
loop_
_entity.id
_entity.type
_entity.pdbx_description
1 polymer ?
#
loop_
_entity_poly.entity_id
_entity_poly.type
_entity_poly.pdbx_seq_one_letter_code
_entity_poly.pdbx_strand_id
1 'polypeptide(L)'
;MSDRRFGASYSDCGLYRYSLWRDWSGGDGTILWIMLNPSRADHLGNNDPTIERCERRSVAWGFRRMEVVNLFALRSPYPKALREADDPIGPLNDAGIAGSAAQASMILCAWGAHGTLRGRAGEVRTLLADKPLHCLGTTLAGEPTHPLYLPYGRVPVPYGRE
;
A
#
# COMPACT_ATOMS: atom_id res chain seq x y z
N MET A 1 -4.83 -11.28 19.72
CA MET A 1 -4.00 -12.31 19.06
C MET A 1 -2.59 -12.20 19.57
N SER A 2 -2.18 -13.18 20.33
CA SER A 2 -0.87 -13.17 20.95
C SER A 2 0.29 -13.27 19.94
N ASP A 3 0.01 -13.74 18.72
CA ASP A 3 1.06 -13.98 17.72
C ASP A 3 1.19 -12.87 16.68
N ARG A 4 0.52 -11.74 16.92
CA ARG A 4 0.61 -10.62 15.97
C ARG A 4 1.99 -9.99 16.03
N ARG A 5 2.66 -9.89 14.89
CA ARG A 5 3.95 -9.23 14.75
C ARG A 5 3.82 -8.05 13.79
N PHE A 6 4.77 -7.14 13.87
CA PHE A 6 4.67 -5.87 13.16
C PHE A 6 6.04 -5.22 12.98
N GLY A 7 6.14 -4.36 11.98
CA GLY A 7 7.35 -3.61 11.74
C GLY A 7 7.16 -2.61 10.61
N ALA A 8 8.20 -1.84 10.36
CA ALA A 8 8.25 -0.87 9.28
C ALA A 8 9.70 -0.60 8.90
N SER A 9 9.90 -0.11 7.67
CA SER A 9 11.21 0.26 7.16
C SER A 9 11.21 1.75 6.85
N TYR A 10 12.12 2.49 7.46
CA TYR A 10 12.28 3.92 7.29
C TYR A 10 13.63 4.26 6.69
N SER A 11 13.73 5.44 6.07
CA SER A 11 15.03 5.99 5.68
C SER A 11 15.83 6.37 6.93
N ASP A 12 17.15 6.47 6.80
CA ASP A 12 18.02 6.85 7.92
C ASP A 12 17.65 8.21 8.49
N CYS A 13 17.25 9.15 7.64
CA CYS A 13 16.86 10.49 8.08
C CYS A 13 15.44 10.55 8.64
N GLY A 14 14.66 9.46 8.53
CA GLY A 14 13.29 9.41 9.03
C GLY A 14 12.25 10.11 8.16
N LEU A 15 12.64 10.70 7.03
CA LEU A 15 11.69 11.41 6.16
C LEU A 15 10.79 10.47 5.38
N TYR A 16 11.26 9.25 5.10
CA TYR A 16 10.53 8.30 4.27
C TYR A 16 10.21 7.04 5.05
N ARG A 17 9.02 6.48 4.81
CA ARG A 17 8.67 5.13 5.23
C ARG A 17 8.50 4.31 3.97
N TYR A 18 9.40 3.33 3.75
CA TYR A 18 9.38 2.52 2.54
C TYR A 18 8.43 1.35 2.63
N SER A 19 8.20 0.82 3.82
CA SER A 19 7.24 -0.28 3.99
C SER A 19 6.71 -0.30 5.42
N LEU A 20 5.56 -0.94 5.56
CA LEU A 20 4.96 -1.26 6.85
C LEU A 20 4.42 -2.67 6.73
N TRP A 21 4.55 -3.49 7.76
CA TRP A 21 4.01 -4.85 7.69
C TRP A 21 3.36 -5.26 8.99
N ARG A 22 2.42 -6.20 8.86
CA ARG A 22 1.71 -6.85 9.95
C ARG A 22 1.64 -8.33 9.62
N ASP A 23 1.83 -9.16 10.61
CA ASP A 23 1.93 -10.60 10.47
C ASP A 23 1.16 -11.22 11.64
N TRP A 24 0.48 -12.33 11.42
CA TRP A 24 -0.35 -12.98 12.44
C TRP A 24 -0.33 -14.49 12.22
N SER A 25 -0.86 -15.26 13.18
CA SER A 25 -0.98 -16.70 13.01
C SER A 25 -2.24 -17.02 12.20
N GLY A 26 -2.17 -18.11 11.44
CA GLY A 26 -3.26 -18.51 10.57
C GLY A 26 -3.17 -17.87 9.21
N GLY A 27 -3.87 -18.46 8.24
CA GLY A 27 -3.83 -17.99 6.87
C GLY A 27 -2.56 -18.41 6.13
N ASP A 28 -2.42 -17.91 4.90
CA ASP A 28 -1.31 -18.27 4.03
C ASP A 28 -1.00 -17.12 3.07
N GLY A 29 0.27 -16.93 2.79
CA GLY A 29 0.73 -15.94 1.82
C GLY A 29 0.71 -14.51 2.32
N THR A 30 1.16 -13.62 1.45
CA THR A 30 1.30 -12.18 1.73
C THR A 30 0.50 -11.38 0.73
N ILE A 31 -0.32 -10.46 1.22
CA ILE A 31 -0.95 -9.45 0.36
C ILE A 31 -0.14 -8.15 0.47
N LEU A 32 0.18 -7.58 -0.69
CA LEU A 32 0.83 -6.28 -0.78
C LEU A 32 -0.22 -5.22 -1.11
N TRP A 33 -0.35 -4.23 -0.24
CA TRP A 33 -1.19 -3.06 -0.47
C TRP A 33 -0.32 -1.93 -0.98
N ILE A 34 -0.69 -1.32 -2.09
CA ILE A 34 0.00 -0.12 -2.60
C ILE A 34 -0.92 1.06 -2.39
N MET A 35 -0.55 1.92 -1.45
CA MET A 35 -1.32 3.08 -1.04
C MET A 35 -0.71 4.36 -1.61
N LEU A 36 -1.23 5.53 -1.25
CA LEU A 36 -0.75 6.81 -1.76
C LEU A 36 0.55 7.25 -1.07
N ASN A 37 0.50 7.38 0.25
CA ASN A 37 1.62 7.85 1.05
C ASN A 37 1.49 7.34 2.48
N PRO A 38 2.58 7.35 3.27
CA PRO A 38 2.54 6.79 4.62
C PRO A 38 1.50 7.43 5.51
N SER A 39 0.79 6.57 6.23
CA SER A 39 -0.18 6.94 7.25
C SER A 39 0.50 7.11 8.61
N ARG A 40 -0.28 7.23 9.67
CA ARG A 40 0.23 7.33 11.05
C ARG A 40 0.57 5.99 11.68
N ALA A 41 0.25 4.88 11.01
CA ALA A 41 0.62 3.55 11.51
C ALA A 41 2.14 3.44 11.62
N ASP A 42 2.61 2.68 12.60
CA ASP A 42 4.03 2.66 12.93
C ASP A 42 4.59 1.24 13.08
N HIS A 43 5.90 1.19 13.34
CA HIS A 43 6.65 -0.05 13.53
C HIS A 43 6.37 -0.71 14.89
N LEU A 44 5.63 -0.05 15.76
CA LEU A 44 5.26 -0.58 17.08
C LEU A 44 3.89 -1.24 17.08
N GLY A 45 3.29 -1.39 15.89
CA GLY A 45 2.02 -2.07 15.74
C GLY A 45 0.79 -1.19 15.88
N ASN A 46 0.98 0.12 16.03
CA ASN A 46 -0.14 1.05 16.08
C ASN A 46 -0.72 1.27 14.69
N ASN A 47 -2.03 1.09 14.57
CA ASN A 47 -2.74 1.29 13.31
C ASN A 47 -3.52 2.60 13.36
N ASP A 48 -3.58 3.27 12.21
CA ASP A 48 -4.60 4.30 11.97
C ASP A 48 -5.81 3.62 11.31
N PRO A 49 -6.91 4.35 11.07
CA PRO A 49 -8.11 3.75 10.48
C PRO A 49 -7.86 3.08 9.13
N THR A 50 -6.98 3.62 8.30
CA THR A 50 -6.68 3.03 6.99
C THR A 50 -6.00 1.68 7.13
N ILE A 51 -4.93 1.61 7.91
CA ILE A 51 -4.18 0.36 8.09
C ILE A 51 -5.02 -0.67 8.83
N GLU A 52 -5.85 -0.23 9.77
CA GLU A 52 -6.78 -1.13 10.46
C GLU A 52 -7.71 -1.82 9.46
N ARG A 53 -8.25 -1.09 8.51
CA ARG A 53 -9.11 -1.67 7.48
C ARG A 53 -8.35 -2.62 6.56
N CYS A 54 -7.12 -2.28 6.20
CA CYS A 54 -6.30 -3.17 5.39
C CYS A 54 -6.00 -4.46 6.15
N GLU A 55 -5.65 -4.38 7.41
CA GLU A 55 -5.35 -5.56 8.22
C GLU A 55 -6.57 -6.46 8.36
N ARG A 56 -7.72 -5.89 8.69
CA ARG A 56 -8.96 -6.68 8.83
C ARG A 56 -9.35 -7.40 7.54
N ARG A 57 -9.22 -6.72 6.40
CA ARG A 57 -9.51 -7.34 5.11
C ARG A 57 -8.53 -8.46 4.80
N SER A 58 -7.25 -8.22 5.07
CA SER A 58 -6.20 -9.20 4.80
C SER A 58 -6.42 -10.49 5.59
N VAL A 59 -6.76 -10.35 6.87
CA VAL A 59 -7.10 -11.50 7.73
C VAL A 59 -8.34 -12.23 7.19
N ALA A 60 -9.40 -11.48 6.87
CA ALA A 60 -10.66 -12.05 6.39
C ALA A 60 -10.49 -12.79 5.06
N TRP A 61 -9.56 -12.37 4.21
CA TRP A 61 -9.30 -13.01 2.92
C TRP A 61 -8.34 -14.21 3.03
N GLY A 62 -7.89 -14.53 4.25
CA GLY A 62 -7.09 -15.72 4.49
C GLY A 62 -5.59 -15.56 4.32
N PHE A 63 -5.09 -14.34 4.24
CA PHE A 63 -3.64 -14.11 4.19
C PHE A 63 -3.02 -14.24 5.56
N ARG A 64 -1.74 -14.61 5.59
CA ARG A 64 -0.95 -14.70 6.81
C ARG A 64 -0.26 -13.39 7.15
N ARG A 65 0.02 -12.57 6.14
CA ARG A 65 0.79 -11.33 6.30
C ARG A 65 0.26 -10.28 5.34
N MET A 66 0.29 -9.04 5.79
CA MET A 66 0.15 -7.91 4.88
C MET A 66 1.39 -7.05 4.91
N GLU A 67 1.70 -6.48 3.77
CA GLU A 67 2.73 -5.48 3.63
C GLU A 67 2.13 -4.27 2.93
N VAL A 68 2.54 -3.07 3.33
CA VAL A 68 2.03 -1.83 2.75
C VAL A 68 3.22 -1.02 2.24
N VAL A 69 3.16 -0.67 0.96
CA VAL A 69 4.09 0.27 0.34
C VAL A 69 3.26 1.41 -0.23
N ASN A 70 3.92 2.46 -0.67
CA ASN A 70 3.23 3.67 -1.11
C ASN A 70 3.82 4.19 -2.41
N LEU A 71 2.98 4.83 -3.24
CA LEU A 71 3.47 5.53 -4.43
C LEU A 71 4.53 6.56 -4.03
N PHE A 72 4.28 7.27 -2.94
CA PHE A 72 5.19 8.27 -2.38
C PHE A 72 5.57 7.84 -0.98
N ALA A 73 6.86 7.70 -0.71
CA ALA A 73 7.33 7.27 0.61
C ALA A 73 7.47 8.41 1.62
N LEU A 74 7.36 9.66 1.17
CA LEU A 74 7.47 10.83 2.04
C LEU A 74 6.40 10.80 3.13
N ARG A 75 6.82 10.95 4.37
CA ARG A 75 5.92 10.94 5.52
C ARG A 75 5.29 12.32 5.68
N SER A 76 4.05 12.44 5.28
CA SER A 76 3.26 13.68 5.44
C SER A 76 1.78 13.34 5.43
N PRO A 77 0.99 13.99 6.30
CA PRO A 77 -0.45 13.78 6.30
C PRO A 77 -1.17 14.54 5.18
N TYR A 78 -0.46 15.39 4.42
CA TYR A 78 -1.11 16.28 3.45
C TYR A 78 -0.68 15.98 2.02
N PRO A 79 -1.65 15.79 1.08
CA PRO A 79 -1.33 15.63 -0.34
C PRO A 79 -0.55 16.81 -0.94
N LYS A 80 -0.72 18.01 -0.37
CA LYS A 80 0.01 19.18 -0.82
C LYS A 80 1.52 18.97 -0.75
N ALA A 81 2.02 18.32 0.29
CA ALA A 81 3.44 18.03 0.43
C ALA A 81 3.96 17.15 -0.70
N LEU A 82 3.12 16.26 -1.23
CA LEU A 82 3.51 15.40 -2.34
C LEU A 82 3.71 16.18 -3.64
N ARG A 83 3.02 17.31 -3.78
CA ARG A 83 3.18 18.19 -4.95
C ARG A 83 4.40 19.08 -4.85
N GLU A 84 4.72 19.52 -3.65
CA GLU A 84 5.70 20.60 -3.42
C GLU A 84 7.08 20.11 -2.99
N ALA A 85 7.19 18.90 -2.44
CA ALA A 85 8.48 18.38 -2.01
C ALA A 85 9.41 18.15 -3.20
N ASP A 86 10.71 18.30 -2.96
CA ASP A 86 11.70 18.03 -4.00
C ASP A 86 11.67 16.57 -4.44
N ASP A 87 11.60 15.64 -3.50
CA ASP A 87 11.50 14.22 -3.80
C ASP A 87 10.48 13.56 -2.85
N PRO A 88 9.18 13.54 -3.22
CA PRO A 88 8.18 12.87 -2.40
C PRO A 88 8.18 11.35 -2.58
N ILE A 89 8.79 10.83 -3.64
CA ILE A 89 8.83 9.40 -3.93
C ILE A 89 9.78 8.69 -2.98
N GLY A 90 10.98 9.21 -2.81
CA GLY A 90 12.04 8.62 -2.02
C GLY A 90 13.00 7.81 -2.87
N PRO A 91 14.31 7.94 -2.62
CA PRO A 91 15.32 7.35 -3.51
C PRO A 91 15.32 5.82 -3.55
N LEU A 92 14.86 5.14 -2.50
CA LEU A 92 14.82 3.67 -2.47
C LEU A 92 13.41 3.11 -2.68
N ASN A 93 12.42 3.96 -2.99
CA ASN A 93 11.04 3.52 -3.01
C ASN A 93 10.74 2.54 -4.15
N ASP A 94 11.21 2.84 -5.37
CA ASP A 94 10.95 1.94 -6.50
C ASP A 94 11.53 0.55 -6.27
N ALA A 95 12.77 0.48 -5.77
CA ALA A 95 13.39 -0.81 -5.45
C ALA A 95 12.60 -1.54 -4.34
N GLY A 96 12.12 -0.79 -3.35
CA GLY A 96 11.32 -1.37 -2.28
C GLY A 96 9.99 -1.92 -2.78
N ILE A 97 9.29 -1.17 -3.63
CA ILE A 97 8.03 -1.63 -4.23
C ILE A 97 8.26 -2.89 -5.06
N ALA A 98 9.27 -2.89 -5.91
CA ALA A 98 9.57 -4.05 -6.76
C ALA A 98 9.93 -5.27 -5.92
N GLY A 99 10.73 -5.10 -4.87
CA GLY A 99 11.10 -6.19 -3.98
C GLY A 99 9.91 -6.77 -3.22
N SER A 100 9.05 -5.93 -2.69
CA SER A 100 7.84 -6.38 -2.01
C SER A 100 6.88 -7.08 -2.96
N ALA A 101 6.73 -6.55 -4.19
CA ALA A 101 5.88 -7.16 -5.20
C ALA A 101 6.36 -8.57 -5.59
N ALA A 102 7.68 -8.76 -5.65
CA ALA A 102 8.25 -10.07 -5.99
C ALA A 102 7.92 -11.14 -4.94
N GLN A 103 7.69 -10.75 -3.69
CA GLN A 103 7.38 -11.67 -2.60
C GLN A 103 5.89 -11.85 -2.35
N ALA A 104 5.05 -11.04 -2.97
CA ALA A 104 3.62 -11.02 -2.69
C ALA A 104 2.87 -12.13 -3.40
N SER A 105 1.88 -12.71 -2.72
CA SER A 105 0.91 -13.63 -3.32
C SER A 105 -0.17 -12.87 -4.07
N MET A 106 -0.50 -11.65 -3.63
CA MET A 106 -1.46 -10.76 -4.28
C MET A 106 -0.99 -9.32 -4.13
N ILE A 107 -1.13 -8.53 -5.18
CA ILE A 107 -0.85 -7.09 -5.16
C ILE A 107 -2.16 -6.35 -5.30
N LEU A 108 -2.51 -5.52 -4.32
CA LEU A 108 -3.76 -4.76 -4.32
C LEU A 108 -3.44 -3.27 -4.30
N CYS A 109 -3.81 -2.60 -5.39
CA CYS A 109 -3.64 -1.17 -5.55
C CYS A 109 -4.82 -0.43 -4.91
N ALA A 110 -4.54 0.57 -4.08
CA ALA A 110 -5.58 1.27 -3.33
C ALA A 110 -5.16 2.70 -3.01
N TRP A 111 -4.50 3.37 -3.95
CA TRP A 111 -3.97 4.71 -3.71
C TRP A 111 -4.98 5.85 -3.86
N GLY A 112 -6.14 5.60 -4.45
CA GLY A 112 -7.17 6.61 -4.59
C GLY A 112 -6.91 7.63 -5.70
N ALA A 113 -7.74 8.67 -5.73
CA ALA A 113 -7.73 9.65 -6.81
C ALA A 113 -6.41 10.41 -6.97
N HIS A 114 -5.67 10.61 -5.89
CA HIS A 114 -4.42 11.38 -5.93
C HIS A 114 -3.24 10.60 -6.49
N GLY A 115 -3.42 9.34 -6.86
CA GLY A 115 -2.35 8.55 -7.48
C GLY A 115 -1.84 9.14 -8.78
N THR A 116 -2.61 10.01 -9.44
CA THR A 116 -2.19 10.68 -10.67
C THR A 116 -1.15 11.77 -10.45
N LEU A 117 -0.94 12.21 -9.21
CA LEU A 117 0.05 13.24 -8.91
C LEU A 117 1.41 12.86 -9.49
N ARG A 118 2.05 13.78 -10.22
CA ARG A 118 3.37 13.60 -10.84
C ARG A 118 3.45 12.39 -11.77
N GLY A 119 2.33 11.89 -12.28
CA GLY A 119 2.30 10.69 -13.12
C GLY A 119 2.69 9.42 -12.40
N ARG A 120 2.66 9.42 -11.07
CA ARG A 120 3.28 8.38 -10.26
C ARG A 120 2.59 7.02 -10.39
N ALA A 121 1.25 7.00 -10.42
CA ALA A 121 0.51 5.75 -10.58
C ALA A 121 0.93 5.03 -11.87
N GLY A 122 1.08 5.79 -12.96
CA GLY A 122 1.53 5.23 -14.24
C GLY A 122 2.94 4.66 -14.16
N GLU A 123 3.85 5.34 -13.45
CA GLU A 123 5.21 4.84 -13.26
C GLU A 123 5.22 3.50 -12.52
N VAL A 124 4.44 3.39 -11.44
CA VAL A 124 4.40 2.15 -10.66
C VAL A 124 3.73 1.04 -11.44
N ARG A 125 2.67 1.34 -12.21
CA ARG A 125 2.06 0.34 -13.08
C ARG A 125 3.05 -0.18 -14.12
N THR A 126 3.90 0.67 -14.66
CA THR A 126 4.96 0.27 -15.58
C THR A 126 6.01 -0.59 -14.87
N LEU A 127 6.42 -0.17 -13.67
CA LEU A 127 7.37 -0.93 -12.84
C LEU A 127 6.87 -2.36 -12.57
N LEU A 128 5.56 -2.54 -12.43
CA LEU A 128 4.93 -3.81 -12.10
C LEU A 128 4.19 -4.43 -13.29
N ALA A 129 4.57 -4.08 -14.52
CA ALA A 129 3.84 -4.48 -15.73
C ALA A 129 3.75 -5.99 -15.92
N ASP A 130 4.71 -6.75 -15.39
CA ASP A 130 4.73 -8.22 -15.47
C ASP A 130 3.92 -8.91 -14.36
N LYS A 131 3.27 -8.15 -13.48
CA LYS A 131 2.55 -8.69 -12.33
C LYS A 131 1.05 -8.51 -12.50
N PRO A 132 0.22 -9.47 -12.06
CA PRO A 132 -1.21 -9.24 -11.98
C PRO A 132 -1.51 -8.28 -10.84
N LEU A 133 -2.26 -7.20 -11.14
CA LEU A 133 -2.65 -6.21 -10.15
C LEU A 133 -4.14 -6.35 -9.86
N HIS A 134 -4.54 -6.02 -8.63
CA HIS A 134 -5.93 -6.06 -8.18
C HIS A 134 -6.30 -4.73 -7.54
N CYS A 135 -7.59 -4.50 -7.37
CA CYS A 135 -8.14 -3.33 -6.68
C CYS A 135 -9.49 -3.68 -6.06
N LEU A 136 -10.04 -2.77 -5.28
CA LEU A 136 -11.38 -2.92 -4.70
C LEU A 136 -12.45 -2.16 -5.48
N GLY A 137 -12.14 -1.80 -6.71
CA GLY A 137 -12.96 -0.96 -7.57
C GLY A 137 -12.17 0.27 -7.99
N THR A 138 -12.76 1.10 -8.85
CA THR A 138 -12.09 2.29 -9.37
C THR A 138 -12.97 3.52 -9.20
N THR A 139 -12.32 4.68 -9.14
CA THR A 139 -12.98 5.98 -9.19
C THR A 139 -13.50 6.24 -10.61
N LEU A 140 -14.26 7.31 -10.80
CA LEU A 140 -14.72 7.70 -12.13
C LEU A 140 -13.56 7.93 -13.10
N ALA A 141 -12.41 8.39 -12.59
CA ALA A 141 -11.21 8.60 -13.39
C ALA A 141 -10.39 7.32 -13.62
N GLY A 142 -10.83 6.19 -13.06
CA GLY A 142 -10.16 4.91 -13.26
C GLY A 142 -9.06 4.60 -12.27
N GLU A 143 -8.87 5.39 -11.20
CA GLU A 143 -7.89 5.11 -10.16
C GLU A 143 -8.45 4.12 -9.14
N PRO A 144 -7.61 3.23 -8.57
CA PRO A 144 -8.07 2.28 -7.56
C PRO A 144 -8.62 3.01 -6.34
N THR A 145 -9.79 2.60 -5.86
CA THR A 145 -10.43 3.26 -4.72
C THR A 145 -9.64 3.03 -3.45
N HIS A 146 -9.63 4.05 -2.58
CA HIS A 146 -9.06 3.97 -1.26
C HIS A 146 -9.99 3.12 -0.36
N PRO A 147 -9.46 2.25 0.52
CA PRO A 147 -10.30 1.30 1.25
C PRO A 147 -11.08 1.89 2.43
N LEU A 148 -10.77 3.13 2.85
CA LEU A 148 -11.20 3.65 4.14
C LEU A 148 -12.73 3.61 4.33
N TYR A 149 -13.49 3.96 3.31
CA TYR A 149 -14.94 4.05 3.44
C TYR A 149 -15.69 2.98 2.64
N LEU A 150 -14.98 1.97 2.15
CA LEU A 150 -15.62 0.89 1.39
C LEU A 150 -16.21 -0.17 2.31
N PRO A 151 -17.34 -0.78 1.93
CA PRO A 151 -17.89 -1.91 2.68
C PRO A 151 -16.90 -3.08 2.74
N TYR A 152 -16.87 -3.78 3.87
CA TYR A 152 -16.00 -4.94 4.04
C TYR A 152 -16.37 -6.12 3.12
N GLY A 153 -17.58 -6.11 2.57
CA GLY A 153 -17.99 -7.13 1.60
C GLY A 153 -17.33 -7.02 0.23
N ARG A 154 -16.66 -5.90 -0.07
CA ARG A 154 -15.93 -5.78 -1.33
C ARG A 154 -14.77 -6.74 -1.38
N VAL A 155 -14.57 -7.37 -2.54
CA VAL A 155 -13.47 -8.32 -2.75
C VAL A 155 -12.56 -7.82 -3.87
N PRO A 156 -11.29 -8.25 -3.89
CA PRO A 156 -10.37 -7.84 -4.95
C PRO A 156 -10.84 -8.27 -6.33
N VAL A 157 -10.69 -7.37 -7.29
CA VAL A 157 -10.94 -7.64 -8.71
C VAL A 157 -9.71 -7.24 -9.52
N PRO A 158 -9.51 -7.79 -10.73
CA PRO A 158 -8.36 -7.38 -11.55
C PRO A 158 -8.36 -5.89 -11.84
N TYR A 159 -7.16 -5.30 -11.87
CA TYR A 159 -6.98 -3.88 -12.14
C TYR A 159 -5.97 -3.65 -13.26
N GLY A 160 -6.29 -2.70 -14.15
CA GLY A 160 -5.37 -2.26 -15.18
C GLY A 160 -5.25 -3.20 -16.36
N ARG A 161 -6.11 -4.20 -16.47
CA ARG A 161 -6.14 -5.10 -17.61
C ARG A 161 -7.45 -4.98 -18.37
N GLU A 162 -7.33 -5.05 -19.66
CA GLU A 162 -8.48 -5.09 -20.56
C GLU A 162 -8.96 -6.52 -20.76
#